data_fb51dd89d7d4d020f16dcf275ff5c668
#
_entry.id   fb51dd89d7d4d020f16dcf275ff5c668
#
_cell.length_a   1.000
_cell.length_b   1.000
_cell.length_c   1.000
_cell.angle_alpha   90.00
_cell.angle_beta   90.00
_cell.angle_gamma   90.00
#
_symmetry.space_group_name_H-M   'P 1'
#
loop_
_entity.id
_entity.type
_entity.pdbx_description
1 polymer ?
#
loop_
_entity_poly.entity_id
_entity_poly.type
_entity_poly.pdbx_seq_one_letter_code
_entity_poly.pdbx_strand_id
1 'polypeptide(L)'
;MDAHNAGSTLGAVLPRGKQLYANQVPPMRLRAIKYALILACGCVAVADALAADAAGVVKTVKGTVKIERAEGSSGAAIGSEVYGNDRIVTGPESSVGITLRDTTQLSAGANTILELNKFAFNTTTHEGTLDASVKRGSLAVISGKLAKANPDAVRFSTPTTTLGVRGTEFIIEVGDK
;
A
#
# COMPACT_ATOMS: atom_id res chain seq x y z
N MET A 1 85.59 -61.84 11.59
CA MET A 1 86.57 -60.85 11.16
C MET A 1 85.88 -59.55 11.17
N ASP A 2 85.98 -58.90 12.24
CA ASP A 2 86.79 -57.71 12.48
C ASP A 2 86.31 -56.51 11.72
N ALA A 3 86.08 -55.45 12.21
CA ALA A 3 86.45 -54.71 13.40
C ALA A 3 86.00 -53.28 13.18
N HIS A 4 85.65 -52.65 14.27
CA HIS A 4 86.06 -51.30 14.66
C HIS A 4 85.68 -50.16 13.72
N ASN A 5 85.33 -49.06 14.17
CA ASN A 5 85.52 -48.30 15.40
C ASN A 5 84.91 -46.92 15.25
N ALA A 6 84.36 -46.51 16.29
CA ALA A 6 84.57 -45.17 16.94
C ALA A 6 84.46 -43.90 16.11
N GLY A 7 83.75 -43.03 16.68
CA GLY A 7 84.20 -41.66 16.67
C GLY A 7 83.18 -40.56 16.74
N SER A 8 82.99 -40.17 17.94
CA SER A 8 83.06 -38.79 18.41
C SER A 8 81.91 -37.84 18.10
N THR A 9 81.10 -37.72 19.08
CA THR A 9 80.80 -36.43 19.77
C THR A 9 81.14 -35.15 19.02
N LEU A 10 80.08 -34.42 18.67
CA LEU A 10 80.14 -32.98 18.98
C LEU A 10 78.71 -32.49 19.31
N GLY A 11 78.58 -32.15 20.56
CA GLY A 11 77.39 -31.50 21.04
C GLY A 11 77.26 -30.10 20.48
N ALA A 12 76.14 -29.83 19.85
CA ALA A 12 75.71 -28.48 19.63
C ALA A 12 74.54 -28.23 20.56
N VAL A 13 74.85 -27.59 21.65
CA VAL A 13 73.92 -26.93 22.58
C VAL A 13 73.26 -25.82 21.81
N LEU A 14 72.00 -26.05 21.42
CA LEU A 14 71.15 -24.99 20.91
C LEU A 14 70.51 -24.25 22.09
N PRO A 15 70.54 -22.89 22.09
CA PRO A 15 70.02 -22.12 23.18
C PRO A 15 68.50 -22.26 23.30
N ARG A 16 68.03 -22.53 24.50
CA ARG A 16 66.68 -22.35 24.96
C ARG A 16 66.29 -20.88 24.74
N GLY A 17 65.34 -20.66 23.89
CA GLY A 17 64.69 -19.36 23.90
C GLY A 17 64.16 -18.94 22.55
N LYS A 18 63.04 -19.49 22.20
CA LYS A 18 61.90 -18.80 21.57
C LYS A 18 60.84 -19.86 21.25
N GLN A 19 60.06 -20.15 22.24
CA GLN A 19 58.76 -20.75 22.01
C GLN A 19 57.99 -19.77 21.11
N LEU A 20 57.90 -20.13 19.84
CA LEU A 20 56.95 -19.51 18.92
C LEU A 20 55.56 -19.71 19.51
N TYR A 21 54.95 -18.65 19.94
CA TYR A 21 53.56 -18.62 20.34
C TYR A 21 52.75 -19.09 19.11
N ALA A 22 52.52 -20.37 18.99
CA ALA A 22 51.53 -20.90 18.10
C ALA A 22 50.16 -20.36 18.55
N ASN A 23 49.79 -19.40 17.81
CA ASN A 23 48.48 -18.82 17.59
C ASN A 23 47.33 -19.59 18.26
N GLN A 24 47.10 -19.40 19.55
CA GLN A 24 45.83 -19.74 20.17
C GLN A 24 44.84 -18.66 19.84
N VAL A 25 44.19 -18.80 18.72
CA VAL A 25 42.99 -18.03 18.39
C VAL A 25 41.89 -18.49 19.36
N PRO A 26 41.46 -17.63 20.31
CA PRO A 26 40.45 -18.07 21.26
C PRO A 26 39.15 -18.39 20.52
N PRO A 27 38.43 -19.47 20.90
CA PRO A 27 37.19 -19.88 20.22
C PRO A 27 36.05 -18.88 20.38
N MET A 28 36.30 -17.76 21.04
CA MET A 28 35.32 -16.70 21.26
C MET A 28 34.94 -15.90 19.99
N ARG A 29 35.79 -15.88 18.99
CA ARG A 29 35.52 -15.07 17.77
C ARG A 29 34.50 -15.71 16.84
N LEU A 30 34.40 -17.03 16.83
CA LEU A 30 33.38 -17.72 15.99
C LEU A 30 31.96 -17.57 16.52
N ARG A 31 31.81 -17.42 17.84
CA ARG A 31 30.48 -17.20 18.46
C ARG A 31 29.98 -15.78 18.22
N ALA A 32 30.86 -14.78 18.24
CA ALA A 32 30.50 -13.39 17.97
C ALA A 32 30.05 -13.16 16.54
N ILE A 33 30.66 -13.86 15.57
CA ILE A 33 30.27 -13.75 14.15
C ILE A 33 28.88 -14.36 13.93
N LYS A 34 28.52 -15.45 14.61
CA LYS A 34 27.18 -16.03 14.52
C LYS A 34 26.08 -15.09 15.06
N TYR A 35 26.35 -14.41 16.16
CA TYR A 35 25.41 -13.42 16.71
C TYR A 35 25.33 -12.14 15.88
N ALA A 36 26.42 -11.70 15.26
CA ALA A 36 26.42 -10.56 14.33
C ALA A 36 25.62 -10.85 13.06
N LEU A 37 25.65 -12.09 12.53
CA LEU A 37 24.83 -12.49 11.39
C LEU A 37 23.33 -12.58 11.72
N ILE A 38 23.00 -12.99 12.95
CA ILE A 38 21.61 -13.07 13.41
C ILE A 38 21.04 -11.65 13.64
N LEU A 39 21.87 -10.71 14.14
CA LEU A 39 21.46 -9.31 14.34
C LEU A 39 21.27 -8.56 13.02
N ALA A 40 22.04 -8.91 11.97
CA ALA A 40 21.91 -8.28 10.66
C ALA A 40 20.67 -8.75 9.88
N CYS A 41 20.12 -9.93 10.21
CA CYS A 41 18.90 -10.47 9.58
C CYS A 41 17.62 -9.94 10.24
N GLY A 42 17.71 -9.27 11.40
CA GLY A 42 16.57 -8.77 12.18
C GLY A 42 16.06 -7.39 11.79
N CYS A 43 16.74 -6.66 10.90
CA CYS A 43 16.28 -5.37 10.36
C CYS A 43 15.57 -5.54 9.00
N VAL A 44 14.67 -6.51 8.88
CA VAL A 44 13.58 -6.37 7.92
C VAL A 44 12.69 -5.28 8.51
N ALA A 45 12.90 -4.04 8.05
CA ALA A 45 12.00 -2.95 8.30
C ALA A 45 10.62 -3.42 7.84
N VAL A 46 9.75 -3.73 8.78
CA VAL A 46 8.30 -3.77 8.54
C VAL A 46 7.99 -2.32 8.19
N ALA A 47 8.05 -2.01 6.89
CA ALA A 47 7.36 -0.85 6.39
C ALA A 47 5.89 -1.13 6.70
N ASP A 48 5.36 -0.54 7.77
CA ASP A 48 3.94 -0.40 7.96
C ASP A 48 3.44 0.32 6.70
N ALA A 49 3.06 -0.49 5.72
CA ALA A 49 2.24 0.01 4.64
C ALA A 49 0.99 0.52 5.33
N LEU A 50 0.87 1.83 5.48
CA LEU A 50 -0.38 2.50 5.78
C LEU A 50 -1.33 2.10 4.65
N ALA A 51 -1.98 0.96 4.81
CA ALA A 51 -3.03 0.52 3.92
C ALA A 51 -4.10 1.60 3.99
N ALA A 52 -4.21 2.41 2.94
CA ALA A 52 -5.27 3.39 2.85
C ALA A 52 -6.59 2.63 2.98
N ASP A 53 -7.42 3.04 3.92
CA ASP A 53 -8.74 2.44 4.09
C ASP A 53 -9.55 2.59 2.79
N ALA A 54 -10.09 1.48 2.29
CA ALA A 54 -10.98 1.51 1.13
C ALA A 54 -12.16 2.46 1.40
N ALA A 55 -12.43 3.36 0.47
CA ALA A 55 -13.56 4.26 0.53
C ALA A 55 -14.88 3.54 0.31
N GLY A 56 -14.87 2.50 -0.52
CA GLY A 56 -16.05 1.72 -0.86
C GLY A 56 -15.73 0.53 -1.74
N VAL A 57 -16.80 -0.10 -2.24
CA VAL A 57 -16.74 -1.32 -3.06
C VAL A 57 -17.67 -1.18 -4.26
N VAL A 58 -17.20 -1.65 -5.41
CA VAL A 58 -18.00 -1.77 -6.62
C VAL A 58 -19.04 -2.89 -6.46
N LYS A 59 -20.31 -2.58 -6.62
CA LYS A 59 -21.42 -3.52 -6.47
C LYS A 59 -21.99 -4.00 -7.80
N THR A 60 -21.94 -3.15 -8.81
CA THR A 60 -22.42 -3.49 -10.16
C THR A 60 -21.48 -2.92 -11.21
N VAL A 61 -21.28 -3.68 -12.28
CA VAL A 61 -20.51 -3.26 -13.46
C VAL A 61 -21.26 -3.73 -14.70
N LYS A 62 -21.43 -2.84 -15.65
CA LYS A 62 -21.92 -3.14 -16.99
C LYS A 62 -20.97 -2.50 -18.01
N GLY A 63 -20.58 -3.26 -19.03
CA GLY A 63 -19.70 -2.79 -20.09
C GLY A 63 -18.25 -2.61 -19.62
N THR A 64 -17.58 -1.58 -20.14
CA THR A 64 -16.16 -1.30 -19.86
C THR A 64 -16.06 -0.21 -18.81
N VAL A 65 -15.49 -0.55 -17.66
CA VAL A 65 -15.24 0.39 -16.56
C VAL A 65 -13.79 0.24 -16.10
N LYS A 66 -13.10 1.35 -15.91
CA LYS A 66 -11.71 1.40 -15.41
C LYS A 66 -11.63 2.20 -14.12
N ILE A 67 -10.77 1.74 -13.23
CA ILE A 67 -10.33 2.48 -12.04
C ILE A 67 -8.88 2.89 -12.28
N GLU A 68 -8.63 4.18 -12.33
CA GLU A 68 -7.31 4.78 -12.53
C GLU A 68 -6.79 5.28 -11.19
N ARG A 69 -5.56 4.91 -10.85
CA ARG A 69 -4.82 5.30 -9.64
C ARG A 69 -3.46 5.87 -10.03
N ALA A 70 -2.77 6.47 -9.08
CA ALA A 70 -1.38 6.92 -9.28
C ALA A 70 -0.45 5.80 -9.73
N GLU A 71 -0.73 4.56 -9.32
CA GLU A 71 0.07 3.36 -9.60
C GLU A 71 -0.29 2.68 -10.93
N GLY A 72 -1.37 3.10 -11.59
CA GLY A 72 -1.82 2.53 -12.85
C GLY A 72 -3.33 2.47 -13.01
N SER A 73 -3.78 1.86 -14.10
CA SER A 73 -5.19 1.67 -14.44
C SER A 73 -5.55 0.20 -14.44
N SER A 74 -6.67 -0.14 -13.82
CA SER A 74 -7.22 -1.51 -13.78
C SER A 74 -8.67 -1.54 -14.21
N GLY A 75 -9.12 -2.68 -14.75
CA GLY A 75 -10.53 -2.91 -15.03
C GLY A 75 -11.31 -3.06 -13.71
N ALA A 76 -12.45 -2.38 -13.61
CA ALA A 76 -13.35 -2.56 -12.48
C ALA A 76 -14.15 -3.87 -12.60
N ALA A 77 -14.26 -4.60 -11.50
CA ALA A 77 -15.08 -5.78 -11.35
C ALA A 77 -15.97 -5.65 -10.11
N ILE A 78 -17.02 -6.46 -10.03
CA ILE A 78 -17.81 -6.54 -8.80
C ILE A 78 -16.90 -7.00 -7.66
N GLY A 79 -16.91 -6.27 -6.54
CA GLY A 79 -16.05 -6.50 -5.41
C GLY A 79 -14.73 -5.71 -5.44
N SER A 80 -14.40 -5.01 -6.53
CA SER A 80 -13.23 -4.12 -6.57
C SER A 80 -13.36 -3.02 -5.52
N GLU A 81 -12.30 -2.80 -4.78
CA GLU A 81 -12.22 -1.71 -3.81
C GLU A 81 -11.92 -0.37 -4.51
N VAL A 82 -12.56 0.68 -4.02
CA VAL A 82 -12.36 2.06 -4.45
C VAL A 82 -11.78 2.85 -3.28
N TYR A 83 -10.77 3.66 -3.56
CA TYR A 83 -10.06 4.46 -2.55
C TYR A 83 -10.24 5.96 -2.79
N GLY A 84 -9.89 6.77 -1.81
CA GLY A 84 -9.69 8.19 -2.04
C GLY A 84 -8.60 8.41 -3.10
N ASN A 85 -8.79 9.40 -3.97
CA ASN A 85 -7.98 9.72 -5.14
C ASN A 85 -8.13 8.75 -6.33
N ASP A 86 -9.04 7.77 -6.28
CA ASP A 86 -9.36 6.97 -7.45
C ASP A 86 -10.18 7.77 -8.46
N ARG A 87 -9.90 7.54 -9.74
CA ARG A 87 -10.66 8.04 -10.87
C ARG A 87 -11.36 6.89 -11.57
N ILE A 88 -12.67 6.96 -11.65
CA ILE A 88 -13.52 5.96 -12.26
C ILE A 88 -13.95 6.45 -13.66
N VAL A 89 -13.66 5.66 -14.67
CA VAL A 89 -13.97 5.97 -16.07
C VAL A 89 -14.86 4.89 -16.66
N THR A 90 -16.06 5.28 -17.08
CA THR A 90 -16.99 4.38 -17.79
C THR A 90 -16.92 4.63 -19.29
N GLY A 91 -16.97 3.57 -20.07
CA GLY A 91 -17.05 3.63 -21.54
C GLY A 91 -18.46 3.90 -22.06
N PRO A 92 -18.64 3.85 -23.40
CA PRO A 92 -19.96 3.88 -24.02
C PRO A 92 -20.81 2.70 -23.53
N GLU A 93 -22.10 2.91 -23.36
CA GLU A 93 -23.07 1.90 -22.91
C GLU A 93 -22.68 1.18 -21.61
N SER A 94 -21.84 1.80 -20.84
CA SER A 94 -21.29 1.24 -19.59
C SER A 94 -21.89 1.93 -18.38
N SER A 95 -21.90 1.21 -17.25
CA SER A 95 -22.31 1.80 -15.98
C SER A 95 -21.64 1.08 -14.81
N VAL A 96 -21.49 1.78 -13.70
CA VAL A 96 -20.93 1.24 -12.47
C VAL A 96 -21.72 1.73 -11.27
N GLY A 97 -22.02 0.81 -10.35
CA GLY A 97 -22.58 1.13 -9.04
C GLY A 97 -21.55 0.86 -7.95
N ILE A 98 -21.30 1.87 -7.13
CA ILE A 98 -20.32 1.85 -6.02
C ILE A 98 -21.07 2.13 -4.73
N THR A 99 -20.78 1.37 -3.68
CA THR A 99 -21.27 1.65 -2.33
C THR A 99 -20.11 2.02 -1.46
N LEU A 100 -20.14 3.24 -0.91
CA LEU A 100 -19.14 3.74 0.02
C LEU A 100 -19.37 3.19 1.44
N ARG A 101 -18.38 3.29 2.31
CA ARG A 101 -18.44 2.80 3.70
C ARG A 101 -19.51 3.48 4.56
N ASP A 102 -19.87 4.71 4.24
CA ASP A 102 -20.96 5.45 4.88
C ASP A 102 -22.36 5.08 4.34
N THR A 103 -22.43 4.06 3.47
CA THR A 103 -23.62 3.63 2.75
C THR A 103 -24.11 4.56 1.62
N THR A 104 -23.34 5.59 1.27
CA THR A 104 -23.61 6.37 0.06
C THR A 104 -23.51 5.47 -1.17
N GLN A 105 -24.49 5.55 -2.05
CA GLN A 105 -24.48 4.84 -3.31
C GLN A 105 -24.22 5.82 -4.46
N LEU A 106 -23.25 5.50 -5.28
CA LEU A 106 -22.86 6.24 -6.47
C LEU A 106 -23.12 5.37 -7.69
N SER A 107 -23.94 5.84 -8.62
CA SER A 107 -24.23 5.15 -9.88
C SER A 107 -23.80 6.04 -11.05
N ALA A 108 -22.67 5.71 -11.66
CA ALA A 108 -22.17 6.40 -12.84
C ALA A 108 -22.71 5.77 -14.11
N GLY A 109 -23.19 6.60 -15.01
CA GLY A 109 -23.71 6.20 -16.34
C GLY A 109 -22.62 6.06 -17.41
N ALA A 110 -23.02 6.04 -18.67
CA ALA A 110 -22.10 5.93 -19.79
C ALA A 110 -21.22 7.18 -19.95
N ASN A 111 -20.01 7.00 -20.48
CA ASN A 111 -19.04 8.07 -20.75
C ASN A 111 -18.75 8.99 -19.55
N THR A 112 -18.90 8.46 -18.33
CA THR A 112 -18.72 9.22 -17.10
C THR A 112 -17.26 9.17 -16.63
N ILE A 113 -16.79 10.33 -16.17
CA ILE A 113 -15.52 10.48 -15.45
C ILE A 113 -15.85 11.01 -14.05
N LEU A 114 -15.69 10.13 -13.06
CA LEU A 114 -15.89 10.42 -11.65
C LEU A 114 -14.55 10.34 -10.93
N GLU A 115 -14.16 11.39 -10.22
CA GLU A 115 -12.99 11.42 -9.35
C GLU A 115 -13.46 11.45 -7.90
N LEU A 116 -12.98 10.52 -7.08
CA LEU A 116 -13.20 10.51 -5.65
C LEU A 116 -12.00 11.21 -4.97
N ASN A 117 -12.03 12.54 -4.89
CA ASN A 117 -10.90 13.33 -4.42
C ASN A 117 -10.53 13.03 -2.97
N LYS A 118 -11.53 12.83 -2.10
CA LYS A 118 -11.33 12.54 -0.69
C LYS A 118 -12.49 11.75 -0.13
N PHE A 119 -12.17 10.73 0.63
CA PHE A 119 -13.14 10.02 1.45
C PHE A 119 -12.52 9.66 2.80
N ALA A 120 -13.18 10.05 3.87
CA ALA A 120 -12.89 9.63 5.22
C ALA A 120 -14.21 9.41 5.95
N PHE A 121 -14.34 8.34 6.68
CA PHE A 121 -15.56 8.03 7.41
C PHE A 121 -15.26 7.22 8.67
N ASN A 122 -15.69 7.73 9.80
CA ASN A 122 -15.65 7.02 11.08
C ASN A 122 -16.99 6.30 11.28
N THR A 123 -16.96 4.99 11.31
CA THR A 123 -18.16 4.15 11.44
C THR A 123 -18.84 4.25 12.80
N THR A 124 -18.13 4.74 13.82
CA THR A 124 -18.65 4.88 15.19
C THR A 124 -19.29 6.25 15.41
N THR A 125 -18.60 7.33 15.03
CA THR A 125 -19.09 8.70 15.22
C THR A 125 -19.94 9.21 14.06
N HIS A 126 -19.90 8.54 12.91
CA HIS A 126 -20.47 8.94 11.62
C HIS A 126 -19.92 10.27 11.08
N GLU A 127 -18.78 10.70 11.61
CA GLU A 127 -18.06 11.88 11.14
C GLU A 127 -17.14 11.50 9.96
N GLY A 128 -16.85 12.49 9.13
CA GLY A 128 -15.96 12.27 8.00
C GLY A 128 -16.05 13.37 6.96
N THR A 129 -15.58 13.06 5.76
CA THR A 129 -15.60 13.95 4.60
C THR A 129 -15.78 13.13 3.33
N LEU A 130 -16.61 13.59 2.42
CA LEU A 130 -16.74 13.08 1.07
C LEU A 130 -16.58 14.26 0.10
N ASP A 131 -15.58 14.16 -0.78
CA ASP A 131 -15.36 15.10 -1.88
C ASP A 131 -15.21 14.31 -3.17
N ALA A 132 -16.10 14.54 -4.11
CA ALA A 132 -16.10 13.88 -5.41
C ALA A 132 -16.34 14.89 -6.54
N SER A 133 -15.75 14.64 -7.70
CA SER A 133 -15.87 15.48 -8.89
C SER A 133 -16.39 14.68 -10.06
N VAL A 134 -17.45 15.15 -10.69
CA VAL A 134 -17.91 14.61 -11.96
C VAL A 134 -17.39 15.52 -13.07
N LYS A 135 -16.45 15.03 -13.86
CA LYS A 135 -15.83 15.82 -14.94
C LYS A 135 -16.66 15.76 -16.22
N ARG A 136 -17.35 14.65 -16.44
CA ARG A 136 -18.18 14.39 -17.62
C ARG A 136 -19.19 13.28 -17.32
N GLY A 137 -20.30 13.23 -18.05
CA GLY A 137 -21.28 12.18 -17.99
C GLY A 137 -22.33 12.36 -16.91
N SER A 138 -22.87 11.30 -16.37
CA SER A 138 -23.96 11.31 -15.40
C SER A 138 -23.63 10.52 -14.15
N LEU A 139 -24.02 11.05 -13.00
CA LEU A 139 -23.87 10.41 -11.69
C LEU A 139 -25.16 10.55 -10.90
N ALA A 140 -25.79 9.42 -10.56
CA ALA A 140 -26.85 9.39 -9.57
C ALA A 140 -26.25 9.06 -8.20
N VAL A 141 -26.69 9.79 -7.18
CA VAL A 141 -26.21 9.67 -5.80
C VAL A 141 -27.37 9.44 -4.86
N ILE A 142 -27.28 8.42 -4.03
CA ILE A 142 -28.13 8.22 -2.87
C ILE A 142 -27.27 8.42 -1.64
N SER A 143 -27.56 9.46 -0.87
CA SER A 143 -26.78 9.90 0.27
C SER A 143 -26.83 8.91 1.44
N GLY A 144 -25.67 8.65 2.03
CA GLY A 144 -25.51 7.76 3.15
C GLY A 144 -25.58 8.43 4.53
N LYS A 145 -24.90 7.83 5.49
CA LYS A 145 -24.88 8.26 6.89
C LYS A 145 -24.15 9.58 7.08
N LEU A 146 -23.07 9.81 6.32
CA LEU A 146 -22.26 11.02 6.42
C LEU A 146 -23.07 12.29 6.11
N ALA A 147 -23.79 12.30 4.98
CA ALA A 147 -24.62 13.42 4.58
C ALA A 147 -25.79 13.68 5.54
N LYS A 148 -26.28 12.64 6.20
CA LYS A 148 -27.34 12.76 7.22
C LYS A 148 -26.81 13.35 8.53
N ALA A 149 -25.59 12.98 8.94
CA ALA A 149 -24.97 13.47 10.16
C ALA A 149 -24.39 14.88 9.98
N ASN A 150 -23.71 15.12 8.86
CA ASN A 150 -23.08 16.40 8.54
C ASN A 150 -23.16 16.70 7.04
N PRO A 151 -24.21 17.39 6.57
CA PRO A 151 -24.37 17.71 5.16
C PRO A 151 -23.21 18.54 4.57
N ASP A 152 -22.61 19.43 5.38
CA ASP A 152 -21.53 20.32 4.94
C ASP A 152 -20.21 19.56 4.68
N ALA A 153 -20.09 18.33 5.19
CA ALA A 153 -18.94 17.45 4.96
C ALA A 153 -19.01 16.70 3.61
N VAL A 154 -20.11 16.82 2.88
CA VAL A 154 -20.32 16.14 1.59
C VAL A 154 -20.38 17.16 0.47
N ARG A 155 -19.44 17.04 -0.47
CA ARG A 155 -19.32 17.93 -1.63
C ARG A 155 -19.22 17.14 -2.91
N PHE A 156 -20.00 17.58 -3.89
CA PHE A 156 -19.86 17.14 -5.28
C PHE A 156 -19.54 18.36 -6.16
N SER A 157 -18.58 18.22 -7.02
CA SER A 157 -18.18 19.29 -7.94
C SER A 157 -18.29 18.84 -9.39
N THR A 158 -18.57 19.79 -10.25
CA THR A 158 -18.48 19.68 -11.70
C THR A 158 -17.49 20.75 -12.21
N PRO A 159 -17.12 20.77 -13.47
CA PRO A 159 -16.24 21.80 -14.01
C PRO A 159 -16.76 23.24 -13.81
N THR A 160 -18.07 23.42 -13.65
CA THR A 160 -18.71 24.73 -13.59
C THR A 160 -19.34 25.06 -12.25
N THR A 161 -19.54 24.07 -11.37
CA THR A 161 -20.27 24.32 -10.12
C THR A 161 -19.83 23.38 -8.99
N THR A 162 -20.05 23.80 -7.75
CA THR A 162 -19.88 22.95 -6.59
C THR A 162 -21.22 22.83 -5.86
N LEU A 163 -21.61 21.60 -5.56
CA LEU A 163 -22.87 21.23 -4.93
C LEU A 163 -22.60 20.80 -3.49
N GLY A 164 -23.19 21.51 -2.53
CA GLY A 164 -23.37 21.01 -1.18
C GLY A 164 -24.62 20.12 -1.14
N VAL A 165 -24.53 18.96 -0.53
CA VAL A 165 -25.63 18.00 -0.56
C VAL A 165 -26.48 18.10 0.70
N ARG A 166 -27.72 18.49 0.50
CA ARG A 166 -28.74 18.52 1.55
C ARG A 166 -29.97 17.74 1.11
N GLY A 167 -29.82 16.44 0.91
CA GLY A 167 -30.90 15.60 0.40
C GLY A 167 -30.51 14.15 0.38
N THR A 168 -31.48 13.28 0.09
CA THR A 168 -31.29 11.84 0.08
C THR A 168 -30.90 11.30 -1.28
N GLU A 169 -31.36 11.94 -2.37
CA GLU A 169 -31.13 11.47 -3.75
C GLU A 169 -31.03 12.65 -4.72
N PHE A 170 -30.10 12.60 -5.65
CA PHE A 170 -29.94 13.60 -6.71
C PHE A 170 -29.14 13.01 -7.89
N ILE A 171 -29.28 13.65 -9.04
CA ILE A 171 -28.54 13.30 -10.27
C ILE A 171 -27.73 14.51 -10.71
N ILE A 172 -26.50 14.27 -11.09
CA ILE A 172 -25.59 15.24 -11.70
C ILE A 172 -25.41 14.84 -13.15
N GLU A 173 -25.62 15.77 -14.07
CA GLU A 173 -25.32 15.58 -15.48
C GLU A 173 -24.34 16.67 -15.94
N VAL A 174 -23.26 16.23 -16.59
CA VAL A 174 -22.22 17.09 -17.16
C VAL A 174 -22.09 16.75 -18.62
N GLY A 175 -22.50 17.67 -19.48
CA GLY A 175 -22.40 17.51 -20.93
C GLY A 175 -20.97 17.51 -21.44
N ASP A 176 -20.76 16.89 -22.59
CA ASP A 176 -19.51 17.05 -23.35
C ASP A 176 -19.43 18.50 -23.89
N LYS A 177 -18.31 19.16 -23.63
CA LYS A 177 -17.95 20.42 -24.31
C LYS A 177 -17.05 20.11 -25.47
#